data_b4e7eabf159c8e079696ff4f0d7e7e72
#
_entry.id   b4e7eabf159c8e079696ff4f0d7e7e72
#
_cell.length_a   1.000
_cell.length_b   1.000
_cell.length_c   1.000
_cell.angle_alpha   90.00
_cell.angle_beta   90.00
_cell.angle_gamma   90.00
#
_symmetry.space_group_name_H-M   'P 1'
#
loop_
_entity.id
_entity.type
_entity.pdbx_description
1 polymer ?
#
loop_
_entity_poly.entity_id
_entity_poly.type
_entity_poly.pdbx_seq_one_letter_code
_entity_poly.pdbx_strand_id
1 'polypeptide(L)'
;AGAALAGLLDSLPAATGRTVLTVLADNGSTDGSVESAAKRPNVRLLRTGANLGYGGAANRGVAALDPAITWVLVVNPDVQFGPGSIDELIAGAQRYPRAGALGPLITTPDGLVYPSARELPSIFTGAGHAVLGWVWPKNPWTRRYRRDAENPVEREAGWLSGSCLFLRRAAFDEVHGFDPNYFMYF
;
A
#
# COMPACT_ATOMS: atom_id res chain seq x y z
N ALA A 1 -2.56 12.40 -13.74
CA ALA A 1 -1.59 11.59 -12.94
C ALA A 1 -0.39 12.43 -12.48
N GLY A 2 0.11 13.38 -13.28
CA GLY A 2 1.38 14.07 -13.03
C GLY A 2 1.49 14.81 -11.70
N ALA A 3 0.47 15.56 -11.28
CA ALA A 3 0.50 16.29 -10.00
C ALA A 3 0.53 15.34 -8.78
N ALA A 4 -0.22 14.24 -8.83
CA ALA A 4 -0.23 13.23 -7.77
C ALA A 4 1.14 12.56 -7.62
N LEU A 5 1.71 12.08 -8.73
CA LEU A 5 3.06 11.50 -8.74
C LEU A 5 4.13 12.49 -8.26
N ALA A 6 4.03 13.76 -8.65
CA ALA A 6 4.93 14.78 -8.15
C ALA A 6 4.82 14.94 -6.63
N GLY A 7 3.59 15.01 -6.09
CA GLY A 7 3.34 15.11 -4.65
C GLY A 7 3.89 13.91 -3.87
N LEU A 8 3.73 12.70 -4.38
CA LEU A 8 4.37 11.50 -3.81
C LEU A 8 5.88 11.68 -3.70
N LEU A 9 6.54 11.98 -4.82
CA LEU A 9 8.00 12.10 -4.88
C LEU A 9 8.53 13.27 -4.03
N ASP A 10 7.79 14.38 -3.95
CA ASP A 10 8.14 15.54 -3.13
C ASP A 10 8.01 15.26 -1.61
N SER A 11 7.17 14.29 -1.23
CA SER A 11 6.97 13.91 0.17
C SER A 11 8.07 12.98 0.72
N LEU A 12 8.78 12.24 -0.14
CA LEU A 12 9.77 11.23 0.27
C LEU A 12 10.92 11.80 1.13
N PRO A 13 11.52 12.97 0.85
CA PRO A 13 12.62 13.49 1.67
C PRO A 13 12.24 13.81 3.12
N ALA A 14 10.99 14.14 3.39
CA ALA A 14 10.52 14.36 4.75
C ALA A 14 10.11 13.05 5.45
N ALA A 15 9.76 12.03 4.70
CA ALA A 15 9.29 10.75 5.22
C ALA A 15 10.41 9.90 5.85
N THR A 16 11.65 10.11 5.44
CA THR A 16 12.82 9.38 5.97
C THR A 16 14.11 10.15 5.71
N GLY A 17 15.07 10.02 6.63
CA GLY A 17 16.45 10.48 6.40
C GLY A 17 17.31 9.53 5.53
N ARG A 18 16.75 8.42 5.07
CA ARG A 18 17.44 7.40 4.27
C ARG A 18 17.37 7.73 2.79
N THR A 19 18.31 7.23 2.02
CA THR A 19 18.20 7.27 0.56
C THR A 19 17.12 6.31 0.09
N VAL A 20 16.11 6.83 -0.62
CA VAL A 20 15.03 6.05 -1.23
C VAL A 20 15.33 5.92 -2.73
N LEU A 21 15.44 4.69 -3.22
CA LEU A 21 15.46 4.39 -4.64
C LEU A 21 14.01 4.13 -5.11
N THR A 22 13.54 4.91 -6.05
CA THR A 22 12.18 4.78 -6.60
C THR A 22 12.22 4.14 -7.98
N VAL A 23 11.46 3.05 -8.17
CA VAL A 23 11.19 2.47 -9.48
C VAL A 23 9.75 2.81 -9.88
N LEU A 24 9.59 3.58 -10.94
CA LEU A 24 8.29 3.88 -11.55
C LEU A 24 7.96 2.77 -12.55
N ALA A 25 7.14 1.82 -12.16
CA ALA A 25 6.63 0.77 -13.05
C ALA A 25 5.45 1.32 -13.87
N ASP A 26 5.76 1.80 -15.08
CA ASP A 26 4.81 2.49 -15.95
C ASP A 26 4.01 1.51 -16.80
N ASN A 27 2.71 1.42 -16.54
CA ASN A 27 1.74 0.59 -17.25
C ASN A 27 1.18 1.23 -18.54
N GLY A 28 1.91 2.15 -19.15
CA GLY A 28 1.52 2.78 -20.40
C GLY A 28 0.94 4.19 -20.26
N SER A 29 1.50 5.00 -19.36
CA SER A 29 1.15 6.43 -19.24
C SER A 29 1.47 7.19 -20.54
N THR A 30 0.57 8.10 -20.93
CA THR A 30 0.69 8.89 -22.15
C THR A 30 0.68 10.40 -21.90
N ASP A 31 0.65 10.82 -20.64
CA ASP A 31 0.52 12.22 -20.22
C ASP A 31 1.86 12.94 -19.96
N GLY A 32 3.00 12.28 -20.23
CA GLY A 32 4.34 12.81 -20.00
C GLY A 32 4.76 12.89 -18.52
N SER A 33 3.91 12.43 -17.60
CA SER A 33 4.18 12.53 -16.16
C SER A 33 5.38 11.68 -15.70
N VAL A 34 5.51 10.48 -16.27
CA VAL A 34 6.57 9.53 -15.89
C VAL A 34 7.94 9.99 -16.43
N GLU A 35 7.98 10.59 -17.62
CA GLU A 35 9.20 11.18 -18.19
C GLU A 35 9.69 12.37 -17.35
N SER A 36 8.76 13.19 -16.89
CA SER A 36 9.07 14.30 -15.98
C SER A 36 9.60 13.81 -14.65
N ALA A 37 8.97 12.80 -14.06
CA ALA A 37 9.39 12.20 -12.78
C ALA A 37 10.76 11.51 -12.90
N ALA A 38 11.05 10.85 -14.01
CA ALA A 38 12.30 10.15 -14.25
C ALA A 38 13.54 11.06 -14.33
N LYS A 39 13.37 12.38 -14.45
CA LYS A 39 14.46 13.36 -14.38
C LYS A 39 14.93 13.62 -12.95
N ARG A 40 14.19 13.17 -11.94
CA ARG A 40 14.54 13.36 -10.53
C ARG A 40 15.66 12.41 -10.11
N PRO A 41 16.53 12.81 -9.18
CA PRO A 41 17.53 11.91 -8.62
C PRO A 41 16.86 10.70 -7.95
N ASN A 42 17.52 9.55 -8.02
CA ASN A 42 17.05 8.29 -7.43
C ASN A 42 15.70 7.75 -7.97
N VAL A 43 15.21 8.26 -9.11
CA VAL A 43 14.03 7.77 -9.80
C VAL A 43 14.43 7.05 -11.08
N ARG A 44 14.03 5.77 -11.18
CA ARG A 44 14.24 4.92 -12.35
C ARG A 44 12.90 4.61 -13.00
N LEU A 45 12.74 4.97 -14.27
CA LEU A 45 11.56 4.58 -15.06
C LEU A 45 11.74 3.16 -15.60
N LEU A 46 10.72 2.33 -15.35
CA LEU A 46 10.58 0.98 -15.89
C LEU A 46 9.27 0.90 -16.69
N ARG A 47 9.36 0.87 -18.01
CA ARG A 47 8.19 0.66 -18.86
C ARG A 47 7.86 -0.83 -18.91
N THR A 48 6.62 -1.20 -18.56
CA THR A 48 6.16 -2.59 -18.56
C THR A 48 5.89 -3.13 -19.96
N GLY A 49 5.72 -2.24 -20.94
CA GLY A 49 5.40 -2.57 -22.33
C GLY A 49 3.90 -2.79 -22.60
N ALA A 50 3.10 -2.99 -21.56
CA ALA A 50 1.65 -3.13 -21.61
C ALA A 50 1.04 -2.79 -20.24
N ASN A 51 -0.27 -2.65 -20.16
CA ASN A 51 -0.95 -2.52 -18.88
C ASN A 51 -1.10 -3.93 -18.23
N LEU A 52 -0.21 -4.21 -17.28
CA LEU A 52 -0.15 -5.50 -16.57
C LEU A 52 -1.07 -5.53 -15.32
N GLY A 53 -1.85 -4.48 -15.08
CA GLY A 53 -2.57 -4.28 -13.81
C GLY A 53 -1.63 -3.90 -12.66
N TYR A 54 -2.23 -3.76 -11.46
CA TYR A 54 -1.51 -3.34 -10.26
C TYR A 54 -0.42 -4.35 -9.85
N GLY A 55 -0.82 -5.59 -9.66
CA GLY A 55 0.09 -6.66 -9.20
C GLY A 55 1.22 -6.95 -10.19
N GLY A 56 0.90 -6.97 -11.48
CA GLY A 56 1.88 -7.19 -12.54
C GLY A 56 2.93 -6.08 -12.61
N ALA A 57 2.53 -4.81 -12.49
CA ALA A 57 3.45 -3.68 -12.43
C ALA A 57 4.32 -3.72 -11.18
N ALA A 58 3.75 -4.02 -10.02
CA ALA A 58 4.49 -4.16 -8.77
C ALA A 58 5.54 -5.28 -8.85
N ASN A 59 5.17 -6.46 -9.37
CA ASN A 59 6.10 -7.57 -9.58
C ASN A 59 7.28 -7.18 -10.47
N ARG A 60 7.02 -6.47 -11.58
CA ARG A 60 8.07 -5.97 -12.47
C ARG A 60 8.95 -4.95 -11.77
N GLY A 61 8.36 -4.04 -10.99
CA GLY A 61 9.09 -3.04 -10.20
C GLY A 61 10.03 -3.68 -9.19
N VAL A 62 9.53 -4.65 -8.41
CA VAL A 62 10.32 -5.37 -7.42
C VAL A 62 11.45 -6.21 -8.06
N ALA A 63 11.16 -6.87 -9.18
CA ALA A 63 12.17 -7.65 -9.91
C ALA A 63 13.31 -6.78 -10.47
N ALA A 64 13.09 -5.48 -10.68
CA ALA A 64 14.10 -4.55 -11.15
C ALA A 64 14.98 -3.95 -10.04
N LEU A 65 14.68 -4.24 -8.76
CA LEU A 65 15.46 -3.82 -7.60
C LEU A 65 16.64 -4.77 -7.36
N ASP A 66 17.68 -4.24 -6.69
CA ASP A 66 18.78 -5.06 -6.21
C ASP A 66 18.27 -6.17 -5.26
N PRO A 67 18.67 -7.43 -5.44
CA PRO A 67 18.31 -8.53 -4.55
C PRO A 67 18.70 -8.32 -3.08
N ALA A 68 19.71 -7.49 -2.81
CA ALA A 68 20.12 -7.13 -1.45
C ALA A 68 19.13 -6.24 -0.71
N ILE A 69 18.14 -5.65 -1.39
CA ILE A 69 17.09 -4.86 -0.78
C ILE A 69 16.15 -5.79 0.00
N THR A 70 16.09 -5.57 1.32
CA THR A 70 15.33 -6.41 2.25
C THR A 70 13.88 -5.98 2.45
N TRP A 71 13.56 -4.72 2.18
CA TRP A 71 12.22 -4.16 2.29
C TRP A 71 11.86 -3.33 1.08
N VAL A 72 10.64 -3.48 0.60
CA VAL A 72 10.11 -2.79 -0.56
C VAL A 72 8.81 -2.08 -0.18
N LEU A 73 8.68 -0.83 -0.60
CA LEU A 73 7.45 -0.07 -0.46
C LEU A 73 6.73 -0.06 -1.82
N VAL A 74 5.58 -0.74 -1.90
CA VAL A 74 4.69 -0.67 -3.06
C VAL A 74 3.62 0.37 -2.76
N VAL A 75 3.51 1.40 -3.59
CA VAL A 75 2.68 2.56 -3.29
C VAL A 75 2.01 3.11 -4.55
N ASN A 76 0.76 3.55 -4.42
CA ASN A 76 0.04 4.26 -5.47
C ASN A 76 0.61 5.67 -5.66
N PRO A 77 0.57 6.22 -6.88
CA PRO A 77 1.15 7.53 -7.20
C PRO A 77 0.41 8.72 -6.55
N ASP A 78 -0.75 8.51 -5.95
CA ASP A 78 -1.57 9.53 -5.29
C ASP A 78 -1.38 9.59 -3.76
N VAL A 79 -0.53 8.73 -3.20
CA VAL A 79 -0.16 8.77 -1.78
C VAL A 79 0.87 9.87 -1.53
N GLN A 80 0.75 10.55 -0.40
CA GLN A 80 1.75 11.47 0.12
C GLN A 80 2.18 11.03 1.52
N PHE A 81 3.48 11.02 1.76
CA PHE A 81 4.05 10.58 3.04
C PHE A 81 4.14 11.75 4.03
N GLY A 82 3.67 11.53 5.25
CA GLY A 82 3.94 12.44 6.36
C GLY A 82 5.41 12.37 6.82
N PRO A 83 5.91 13.40 7.51
CA PRO A 83 7.27 13.40 8.06
C PRO A 83 7.54 12.17 8.93
N GLY A 84 8.67 11.49 8.71
CA GLY A 84 9.10 10.30 9.47
C GLY A 84 8.28 9.03 9.25
N SER A 85 7.25 9.02 8.39
CA SER A 85 6.33 7.90 8.23
C SER A 85 6.99 6.62 7.70
N ILE A 86 7.99 6.74 6.84
CA ILE A 86 8.76 5.58 6.36
C ILE A 86 9.68 5.04 7.47
N ASP A 87 10.29 5.92 8.28
CA ASP A 87 11.12 5.50 9.41
C ASP A 87 10.26 4.79 10.47
N GLU A 88 8.99 5.20 10.66
CA GLU A 88 8.05 4.48 11.55
C GLU A 88 7.67 3.11 10.99
N LEU A 89 7.46 2.95 9.69
CA LEU A 89 7.26 1.62 9.08
C LEU A 89 8.47 0.71 9.29
N ILE A 90 9.68 1.24 9.18
CA ILE A 90 10.91 0.50 9.45
C ILE A 90 10.99 0.10 10.93
N ALA A 91 10.67 1.01 11.85
CA ALA A 91 10.61 0.71 13.28
C ALA A 91 9.53 -0.35 13.60
N GLY A 92 8.36 -0.27 12.95
CA GLY A 92 7.32 -1.29 13.02
C GLY A 92 7.83 -2.67 12.57
N ALA A 93 8.56 -2.71 11.46
CA ALA A 93 9.16 -3.95 10.96
C ALA A 93 10.17 -4.57 11.94
N GLN A 94 10.85 -3.76 12.72
CA GLN A 94 11.75 -4.22 13.79
C GLN A 94 10.98 -4.73 15.02
N ARG A 95 9.88 -4.05 15.39
CA ARG A 95 8.99 -4.51 16.48
C ARG A 95 8.30 -5.84 16.15
N TYR A 96 7.99 -6.06 14.86
CA TYR A 96 7.30 -7.27 14.38
C TYR A 96 8.16 -8.07 13.40
N PRO A 97 9.20 -8.78 13.88
CA PRO A 97 10.16 -9.46 12.99
C PRO A 97 9.56 -10.58 12.16
N ARG A 98 8.36 -11.07 12.51
CA ARG A 98 7.62 -12.08 11.74
C ARG A 98 6.65 -11.49 10.72
N ALA A 99 6.44 -10.18 10.71
CA ALA A 99 5.56 -9.55 9.72
C ALA A 99 6.16 -9.65 8.32
N GLY A 100 5.38 -10.16 7.38
CA GLY A 100 5.71 -10.18 5.95
C GLY A 100 5.31 -8.88 5.25
N ALA A 101 4.28 -8.19 5.77
CA ALA A 101 3.78 -6.93 5.24
C ALA A 101 3.34 -6.00 6.37
N LEU A 102 3.52 -4.70 6.21
CA LEU A 102 2.98 -3.66 7.06
C LEU A 102 2.25 -2.62 6.19
N GLY A 103 1.18 -2.04 6.73
CA GLY A 103 0.46 -0.93 6.11
C GLY A 103 0.48 0.29 7.04
N PRO A 104 0.71 1.50 6.54
CA PRO A 104 0.62 2.70 7.33
C PRO A 104 -0.83 3.06 7.67
N LEU A 105 -1.00 3.92 8.67
CA LEU A 105 -2.22 4.70 8.79
C LEU A 105 -2.32 5.62 7.57
N ILE A 106 -3.44 5.53 6.86
CA ILE A 106 -3.74 6.39 5.72
C ILE A 106 -4.86 7.35 6.12
N THR A 107 -4.72 8.62 5.80
CA THR A 107 -5.77 9.62 5.95
C THR A 107 -6.18 10.18 4.59
N THR A 108 -7.45 10.54 4.48
CA THR A 108 -7.96 11.29 3.34
C THR A 108 -7.54 12.77 3.43
N PRO A 109 -7.61 13.57 2.35
CA PRO A 109 -7.22 14.98 2.36
C PRO A 109 -7.99 15.83 3.39
N ASP A 110 -9.19 15.44 3.77
CA ASP A 110 -10.02 16.06 4.82
C ASP A 110 -9.66 15.55 6.24
N GLY A 111 -8.62 14.74 6.38
CA GLY A 111 -8.08 14.27 7.67
C GLY A 111 -8.79 13.08 8.27
N LEU A 112 -9.74 12.47 7.56
CA LEU A 112 -10.41 11.26 8.03
C LEU A 112 -9.51 10.03 7.86
N VAL A 113 -9.62 9.07 8.76
CA VAL A 113 -8.90 7.80 8.66
C VAL A 113 -9.49 6.97 7.53
N TYR A 114 -8.66 6.64 6.54
CA TYR A 114 -9.02 5.69 5.51
C TYR A 114 -8.88 4.25 6.04
N PRO A 115 -9.87 3.38 5.89
CA PRO A 115 -9.84 2.02 6.42
C PRO A 115 -8.89 1.12 5.59
N SER A 116 -7.59 1.35 5.73
CA SER A 116 -6.53 0.66 4.97
C SER A 116 -6.19 -0.74 5.51
N ALA A 117 -6.65 -1.08 6.72
CA ALA A 117 -6.43 -2.35 7.37
C ALA A 117 -7.76 -2.94 7.85
N ARG A 118 -8.16 -4.09 7.30
CA ARG A 118 -9.46 -4.71 7.59
C ARG A 118 -9.30 -6.17 8.00
N GLU A 119 -10.35 -6.72 8.60
CA GLU A 119 -10.43 -8.16 8.85
C GLU A 119 -10.88 -8.90 7.59
N LEU A 120 -10.46 -10.16 7.48
CA LEU A 120 -10.98 -11.04 6.44
C LEU A 120 -12.51 -11.17 6.59
N PRO A 121 -13.27 -11.10 5.51
CA PRO A 121 -14.70 -11.30 5.54
C PRO A 121 -15.02 -12.67 6.15
N SER A 122 -15.82 -12.68 7.20
CA SER A 122 -16.35 -13.92 7.80
C SER A 122 -17.82 -14.05 7.45
N ILE A 123 -18.23 -15.25 7.00
CA ILE A 123 -19.65 -15.54 6.72
C ILE A 123 -20.52 -15.22 7.94
N PHE A 124 -20.04 -15.51 9.16
CA PHE A 124 -20.76 -15.23 10.39
C PHE A 124 -20.89 -13.73 10.68
N THR A 125 -19.83 -12.94 10.47
CA THR A 125 -19.90 -11.48 10.63
C THR A 125 -20.71 -10.83 9.52
N GLY A 126 -20.62 -11.32 8.29
CA GLY A 126 -21.43 -10.84 7.17
C GLY A 126 -22.92 -11.17 7.34
N ALA A 127 -23.27 -12.40 7.70
CA ALA A 127 -24.64 -12.82 7.97
C ALA A 127 -25.24 -12.08 9.19
N GLY A 128 -24.49 -11.96 10.28
CA GLY A 128 -24.91 -11.19 11.46
C GLY A 128 -25.15 -9.71 11.15
N HIS A 129 -24.30 -9.11 10.32
CA HIS A 129 -24.51 -7.74 9.85
C HIS A 129 -25.73 -7.62 8.94
N ALA A 130 -25.92 -8.52 7.96
CA ALA A 130 -27.03 -8.49 7.03
C ALA A 130 -28.40 -8.68 7.71
N VAL A 131 -28.47 -9.58 8.69
CA VAL A 131 -29.73 -9.88 9.39
C VAL A 131 -30.03 -8.85 10.48
N LEU A 132 -29.04 -8.44 11.25
CA LEU A 132 -29.24 -7.58 12.44
C LEU A 132 -28.85 -6.11 12.21
N GLY A 133 -28.11 -5.81 11.16
CA GLY A 133 -27.62 -4.46 10.90
C GLY A 133 -28.75 -3.45 10.64
N TRP A 134 -29.88 -3.89 10.12
CA TRP A 134 -31.05 -3.05 9.86
C TRP A 134 -31.89 -2.79 11.14
N VAL A 135 -32.05 -3.81 11.97
CA VAL A 135 -32.89 -3.72 13.20
C VAL A 135 -32.06 -3.22 14.40
N TRP A 136 -30.76 -3.53 14.42
CA TRP A 136 -29.83 -3.15 15.48
C TRP A 136 -28.48 -2.66 14.91
N PRO A 137 -28.41 -1.40 14.41
CA PRO A 137 -27.23 -0.86 13.71
C PRO A 137 -25.93 -0.84 14.52
N LYS A 138 -26.03 -0.87 15.85
CA LYS A 138 -24.89 -0.86 16.79
C LYS A 138 -24.55 -2.25 17.35
N ASN A 139 -25.07 -3.33 16.75
CA ASN A 139 -24.75 -4.70 17.20
C ASN A 139 -23.27 -5.03 17.04
N PRO A 140 -22.71 -5.98 17.83
CA PRO A 140 -21.29 -6.32 17.81
C PRO A 140 -20.77 -6.74 16.42
N TRP A 141 -21.59 -7.44 15.62
CA TRP A 141 -21.24 -7.89 14.26
C TRP A 141 -21.13 -6.71 13.28
N THR A 142 -22.06 -5.77 13.33
CA THR A 142 -22.02 -4.54 12.53
C THR A 142 -20.84 -3.65 12.94
N ARG A 143 -20.56 -3.50 14.23
CA ARG A 143 -19.40 -2.77 14.74
C ARG A 143 -18.10 -3.42 14.25
N ARG A 144 -17.99 -4.75 14.33
CA ARG A 144 -16.82 -5.50 13.85
C ARG A 144 -16.68 -5.46 12.33
N TYR A 145 -17.80 -5.47 11.59
CA TYR A 145 -17.80 -5.35 10.13
C TYR A 145 -17.38 -3.95 9.67
N ARG A 146 -17.85 -2.90 10.33
CA ARG A 146 -17.61 -1.51 9.93
C ARG A 146 -16.32 -0.92 10.48
N ARG A 147 -15.75 -1.38 11.53
CA ARG A 147 -14.53 -0.88 12.25
C ARG A 147 -13.97 0.51 11.85
N ASP A 148 -14.70 1.24 11.04
CA ASP A 148 -14.37 2.55 10.49
C ASP A 148 -14.30 3.64 11.58
N ALA A 149 -14.81 3.35 12.78
CA ALA A 149 -14.91 4.29 13.91
C ALA A 149 -13.94 3.98 15.06
N GLU A 150 -13.05 3.00 14.92
CA GLU A 150 -12.06 2.71 15.94
C GLU A 150 -10.85 3.66 15.79
N ASN A 151 -10.36 4.18 16.92
CA ASN A 151 -9.09 4.89 16.91
C ASN A 151 -8.02 4.00 16.28
N PRO A 152 -7.22 4.52 15.35
CA PRO A 152 -6.18 3.74 14.69
C PRO A 152 -5.14 3.31 15.74
N VAL A 153 -4.98 1.99 15.88
CA VAL A 153 -3.98 1.37 16.75
C VAL A 153 -3.17 0.37 15.94
N GLU A 154 -1.91 0.22 16.32
CA GLU A 154 -1.04 -0.79 15.73
C GLU A 154 -1.55 -2.19 16.07
N ARG A 155 -1.86 -3.00 15.04
CA ARG A 155 -2.46 -4.34 15.22
C ARG A 155 -2.24 -5.21 13.99
N GLU A 156 -2.42 -6.50 14.16
CA GLU A 156 -2.56 -7.42 13.03
C GLU A 156 -3.87 -7.14 12.26
N ALA A 157 -3.82 -7.34 10.95
CA ALA A 157 -4.95 -7.16 10.06
C ALA A 157 -5.12 -8.38 9.15
N GLY A 158 -6.36 -8.68 8.75
CA GLY A 158 -6.65 -9.75 7.82
C GLY A 158 -6.18 -9.43 6.40
N TRP A 159 -6.26 -8.17 6.01
CA TRP A 159 -5.73 -7.67 4.76
C TRP A 159 -5.41 -6.17 4.84
N LEU A 160 -4.54 -5.72 3.96
CA LEU A 160 -4.09 -4.33 3.83
C LEU A 160 -4.48 -3.78 2.46
N SER A 161 -4.79 -2.49 2.41
CA SER A 161 -5.04 -1.79 1.14
C SER A 161 -3.78 -1.73 0.29
N GLY A 162 -3.92 -1.98 -1.00
CA GLY A 162 -2.85 -1.82 -1.98
C GLY A 162 -2.37 -0.37 -2.17
N SER A 163 -3.00 0.61 -1.55
CA SER A 163 -2.58 2.02 -1.68
C SER A 163 -1.15 2.24 -1.18
N CYS A 164 -0.74 1.55 -0.09
CA CYS A 164 0.62 1.59 0.42
C CYS A 164 0.93 0.31 1.21
N LEU A 165 1.88 -0.47 0.74
CA LEU A 165 2.31 -1.74 1.33
C LEU A 165 3.83 -1.72 1.55
N PHE A 166 4.26 -1.90 2.79
CA PHE A 166 5.66 -2.08 3.15
C PHE A 166 5.93 -3.58 3.31
N LEU A 167 6.62 -4.17 2.35
CA LEU A 167 6.74 -5.61 2.16
C LEU A 167 8.15 -6.09 2.50
N ARG A 168 8.25 -7.14 3.31
CA ARG A 168 9.51 -7.88 3.49
C ARG A 168 9.83 -8.61 2.19
N ARG A 169 10.98 -8.31 1.58
CA ARG A 169 11.38 -8.89 0.29
C ARG A 169 11.37 -10.42 0.31
N ALA A 170 11.90 -11.05 1.34
CA ALA A 170 11.90 -12.52 1.47
C ALA A 170 10.48 -13.11 1.49
N ALA A 171 9.53 -12.49 2.19
CA ALA A 171 8.15 -12.96 2.21
C ALA A 171 7.45 -12.75 0.86
N PHE A 172 7.73 -11.62 0.19
CA PHE A 172 7.20 -11.36 -1.15
C PHE A 172 7.71 -12.38 -2.17
N ASP A 173 8.99 -12.72 -2.12
CA ASP A 173 9.60 -13.70 -3.02
C ASP A 173 9.10 -15.13 -2.73
N GLU A 174 8.87 -15.48 -1.45
CA GLU A 174 8.32 -16.78 -1.03
C GLU A 174 6.91 -17.05 -1.61
N VAL A 175 6.07 -16.01 -1.66
CA VAL A 175 4.72 -16.12 -2.26
C VAL A 175 4.72 -15.84 -3.77
N HIS A 176 5.88 -15.65 -4.38
CA HIS A 176 6.05 -15.33 -5.81
C HIS A 176 5.43 -14.00 -6.25
N GLY A 177 5.32 -13.05 -5.33
CA GLY A 177 4.73 -11.73 -5.57
C GLY A 177 3.21 -11.73 -5.63
N PHE A 178 2.64 -10.75 -6.33
CA PHE A 178 1.21 -10.70 -6.60
C PHE A 178 0.82 -11.71 -7.67
N ASP A 179 -0.32 -12.37 -7.49
CA ASP A 179 -0.85 -13.32 -8.49
C ASP A 179 -1.21 -12.56 -9.79
N PRO A 180 -0.62 -12.90 -10.93
CA PRO A 180 -0.87 -12.22 -12.21
C PRO A 180 -2.27 -12.44 -12.79
N ASN A 181 -3.04 -13.39 -12.25
CA ASN A 181 -4.42 -13.62 -12.67
C ASN A 181 -5.38 -12.52 -12.16
N TYR A 182 -4.97 -11.71 -11.19
CA TYR A 182 -5.74 -10.57 -10.70
C TYR A 182 -5.23 -9.28 -11.32
N PHE A 183 -6.05 -8.65 -12.17
CA PHE A 183 -5.64 -7.45 -12.90
C PHE A 183 -5.61 -6.21 -11.99
N MET A 184 -6.62 -6.02 -11.14
CA MET A 184 -6.72 -4.84 -10.26
C MET A 184 -7.27 -5.21 -8.88
N TYR A 185 -8.42 -5.82 -8.83
CA TYR A 185 -9.06 -6.34 -7.63
C TYR A 185 -9.30 -7.83 -7.86
N PHE A 186 -9.60 -8.57 -6.81
CA PHE A 186 -9.88 -10.01 -6.90
C PHE A 186 -10.86 -10.41 -8.00
#